data_723f4f74e9ede5c9ed61470d1e58172f
#
_entry.id   723f4f74e9ede5c9ed61470d1e58172f
#
_cell.length_a   1.000
_cell.length_b   1.000
_cell.length_c   1.000
_cell.angle_alpha   90.00
_cell.angle_beta   90.00
_cell.angle_gamma   90.00
#
_symmetry.space_group_name_H-M   'P 1'
#
loop_
_entity.id
_entity.type
_entity.pdbx_description
1 polymer ?
#
loop_
_entity_poly.entity_id
_entity_poly.type
_entity_poly.pdbx_seq_one_letter_code
_entity_poly.pdbx_strand_id
1 'polypeptide(L)'
;LTEDQINYPTTLPFHHLATTLNPGDSTSFTLTARIHGGDGDTLNINAPGVYPLLVNVNGRVSNSDSARLHDARVLLPVLSLPGSDRQDPATVASRPTTILWPLALTPQEASYYSFSSIAVLRNENLGISLGEHGRLRALLDAAGSLLKDHALNHSVCFAIDPDLLRTVDRMTRPYRVLNTPNNWHDGMHRGKHTKDAQSWIEDLRSFTANNCVIALPWSGASLATTTHLLPDKPHQLMED
;
A
#
# COMPACT_ATOMS: atom_id res chain seq x y z
N LEU A 1 2.15 -7.19 11.46
CA LEU A 1 2.11 -7.29 12.92
C LEU A 1 0.65 -7.37 13.36
N THR A 2 0.27 -8.44 14.06
CA THR A 2 -1.03 -8.56 14.69
C THR A 2 -1.08 -7.66 15.93
N GLU A 3 -2.29 -7.32 16.40
CA GLU A 3 -2.47 -6.45 17.57
C GLU A 3 -1.77 -7.00 18.82
N ASP A 4 -1.72 -8.32 18.95
CA ASP A 4 -1.05 -9.03 20.06
C ASP A 4 0.50 -8.93 20.00
N GLN A 5 1.07 -8.50 18.89
CA GLN A 5 2.52 -8.36 18.70
C GLN A 5 3.03 -6.93 18.97
N ILE A 6 2.13 -5.98 19.18
CA ILE A 6 2.48 -4.59 19.46
C ILE A 6 2.16 -4.30 20.93
N ASN A 7 3.18 -4.19 21.74
CA ASN A 7 3.04 -3.73 23.11
C ASN A 7 3.00 -2.20 23.12
N TYR A 8 1.85 -1.62 23.40
CA TYR A 8 1.68 -0.18 23.56
C TYR A 8 1.99 0.20 25.01
N PRO A 9 3.10 0.88 25.29
CA PRO A 9 3.55 1.16 26.67
C PRO A 9 2.62 2.13 27.41
N THR A 10 1.80 2.88 26.67
CA THR A 10 0.89 3.88 27.24
C THR A 10 -0.43 3.84 26.49
N THR A 11 -1.53 3.78 27.25
CA THR A 11 -2.90 3.92 26.73
C THR A 11 -3.51 5.19 27.30
N LEU A 12 -3.97 6.09 26.44
CA LEU A 12 -4.68 7.29 26.84
C LEU A 12 -6.16 6.99 27.08
N PRO A 13 -6.83 7.78 27.94
CA PRO A 13 -8.27 7.63 28.16
C PRO A 13 -9.07 7.92 26.88
N PHE A 14 -10.24 7.30 26.77
CA PHE A 14 -11.14 7.60 25.66
C PHE A 14 -11.80 8.96 25.83
N HIS A 15 -11.82 9.74 24.76
CA HIS A 15 -12.59 10.97 24.66
C HIS A 15 -13.98 10.68 24.10
N HIS A 16 -15.03 11.09 24.82
CA HIS A 16 -16.39 10.95 24.36
C HIS A 16 -16.76 11.98 23.31
N LEU A 17 -17.14 11.55 22.12
CA LEU A 17 -17.55 12.46 21.04
C LEU A 17 -19.02 12.89 21.14
N ALA A 18 -19.82 12.28 22.01
CA ALA A 18 -21.25 12.58 22.24
C ALA A 18 -22.06 12.77 20.94
N THR A 19 -21.76 11.97 19.91
CA THR A 19 -22.33 12.12 18.57
C THR A 19 -23.02 10.84 18.15
N THR A 20 -24.25 10.97 17.64
CA THR A 20 -24.95 9.91 16.93
C THR A 20 -24.94 10.24 15.45
N LEU A 21 -24.51 9.31 14.62
CA LEU A 21 -24.47 9.45 13.17
C LEU A 21 -25.54 8.54 12.53
N ASN A 22 -26.29 9.09 11.60
CA ASN A 22 -27.17 8.28 10.74
C ASN A 22 -26.36 7.65 9.60
N PRO A 23 -26.90 6.63 8.93
CA PRO A 23 -26.26 6.06 7.75
C PRO A 23 -25.97 7.13 6.69
N GLY A 24 -24.70 7.26 6.30
CA GLY A 24 -24.22 8.28 5.36
C GLY A 24 -23.71 9.59 5.98
N ASP A 25 -23.94 9.81 7.28
CA ASP A 25 -23.40 10.97 7.97
C ASP A 25 -21.91 10.82 8.29
N SER A 26 -21.20 11.95 8.39
CA SER A 26 -19.80 11.99 8.81
C SER A 26 -19.56 13.10 9.81
N THR A 27 -18.56 12.93 10.67
CA THR A 27 -18.10 13.96 11.60
C THR A 27 -16.57 13.99 11.63
N SER A 28 -16.03 15.14 11.96
CA SER A 28 -14.59 15.31 12.16
C SER A 28 -14.31 15.72 13.58
N PHE A 29 -13.23 15.21 14.13
CA PHE A 29 -12.77 15.56 15.48
C PHE A 29 -11.25 15.68 15.49
N THR A 30 -10.72 16.39 16.49
CA THR A 30 -9.29 16.52 16.71
C THR A 30 -8.95 15.98 18.10
N LEU A 31 -7.98 15.09 18.17
CA LEU A 31 -7.38 14.64 19.43
C LEU A 31 -6.02 15.29 19.58
N THR A 32 -5.71 15.75 20.79
CA THR A 32 -4.41 16.31 21.12
C THR A 32 -3.86 15.59 22.34
N ALA A 33 -2.62 15.12 22.22
CA ALA A 33 -1.88 14.53 23.32
C ALA A 33 -0.47 15.12 23.38
N ARG A 34 0.07 15.28 24.57
CA ARG A 34 1.46 15.68 24.73
C ARG A 34 2.39 14.49 24.44
N ILE A 35 3.52 14.76 23.84
CA ILE A 35 4.53 13.72 23.60
C ILE A 35 5.21 13.30 24.91
N HIS A 36 5.55 14.30 25.75
CA HIS A 36 6.30 14.11 26.99
C HIS A 36 5.88 15.11 28.06
N GLY A 37 5.86 14.67 29.31
CA GLY A 37 5.68 15.49 30.52
C GLY A 37 4.36 16.26 30.59
N GLY A 38 4.13 16.89 31.75
CA GLY A 38 2.95 17.72 32.04
C GLY A 38 1.75 16.92 32.56
N ASP A 39 0.76 17.68 33.03
CA ASP A 39 -0.53 17.12 33.46
C ASP A 39 -1.44 16.88 32.25
N GLY A 40 -2.28 15.86 32.33
CA GLY A 40 -3.23 15.50 31.28
C GLY A 40 -2.77 14.36 30.36
N ASP A 41 -3.34 14.31 29.17
CA ASP A 41 -3.08 13.25 28.21
C ASP A 41 -1.64 13.35 27.65
N THR A 42 -0.80 12.40 28.01
CA THR A 42 0.60 12.32 27.56
C THR A 42 0.95 10.94 27.08
N LEU A 43 1.70 10.86 25.99
CA LEU A 43 2.22 9.61 25.42
C LEU A 43 3.42 9.07 26.23
N ASN A 44 3.94 9.83 27.20
CA ASN A 44 5.10 9.47 28.04
C ASN A 44 6.32 9.01 27.24
N ILE A 45 6.55 9.60 26.09
CA ILE A 45 7.73 9.30 25.28
C ILE A 45 8.94 10.01 25.90
N ASN A 46 9.91 9.23 26.35
CA ASN A 46 11.05 9.72 27.13
C ASN A 46 12.40 9.66 26.37
N ALA A 47 12.38 9.22 25.11
CA ALA A 47 13.57 9.15 24.26
C ALA A 47 13.24 9.43 22.81
N PRO A 48 14.18 9.92 22.00
CA PRO A 48 14.02 9.94 20.54
C PRO A 48 13.84 8.52 19.99
N GLY A 49 13.00 8.38 18.95
CA GLY A 49 12.71 7.08 18.36
C GLY A 49 11.49 7.11 17.45
N VAL A 50 11.10 5.95 16.92
CA VAL A 50 9.88 5.78 16.13
C VAL A 50 8.88 4.97 16.95
N TYR A 51 7.74 5.57 17.23
CA TYR A 51 6.70 5.02 18.10
C TYR A 51 5.45 4.65 17.33
N PRO A 52 4.96 3.40 17.44
CA PRO A 52 3.69 3.04 16.86
C PRO A 52 2.55 3.69 17.65
N LEU A 53 1.69 4.43 16.96
CA LEU A 53 0.45 4.97 17.50
C LEU A 53 -0.75 4.23 16.93
N LEU A 54 -1.69 3.91 17.81
CA LEU A 54 -3.01 3.39 17.46
C LEU A 54 -4.06 4.42 17.89
N VAL A 55 -4.83 4.92 16.95
CA VAL A 55 -6.03 5.71 17.19
C VAL A 55 -7.22 4.85 16.85
N ASN A 56 -8.09 4.52 17.81
CA ASN A 56 -9.26 3.72 17.56
C ASN A 56 -10.55 4.48 17.91
N VAL A 57 -11.59 4.19 17.13
CA VAL A 57 -12.94 4.71 17.35
C VAL A 57 -13.81 3.57 17.83
N ASN A 58 -14.37 3.74 19.02
CA ASN A 58 -15.34 2.81 19.59
C ASN A 58 -16.73 3.42 19.53
N GLY A 59 -17.72 2.59 19.34
CA GLY A 59 -19.12 3.03 19.31
C GLY A 59 -20.08 1.85 19.37
N ARG A 60 -21.36 2.14 19.31
CA ARG A 60 -22.42 1.16 19.25
C ARG A 60 -23.14 1.25 17.93
N VAL A 61 -23.38 0.13 17.30
CA VAL A 61 -24.23 0.03 16.11
C VAL A 61 -25.60 -0.47 16.55
N SER A 62 -26.62 0.37 16.41
CA SER A 62 -27.97 0.07 16.90
C SER A 62 -27.97 -0.26 18.42
N ASN A 63 -28.56 -1.37 18.83
CA ASN A 63 -28.65 -1.81 20.22
C ASN A 63 -27.53 -2.79 20.63
N SER A 64 -26.43 -2.84 19.90
CA SER A 64 -25.30 -3.71 20.21
C SER A 64 -24.46 -3.18 21.38
N ASP A 65 -23.58 -4.01 21.90
CA ASP A 65 -22.53 -3.56 22.82
C ASP A 65 -21.53 -2.64 22.13
N SER A 66 -20.78 -1.86 22.93
CA SER A 66 -19.72 -1.03 22.41
C SER A 66 -18.59 -1.89 21.82
N ALA A 67 -18.21 -1.58 20.58
CA ALA A 67 -17.16 -2.29 19.87
C ALA A 67 -16.24 -1.29 19.18
N ARG A 68 -15.05 -1.75 18.82
CA ARG A 68 -14.15 -0.99 17.93
C ARG A 68 -14.77 -0.95 16.55
N LEU A 69 -15.09 0.25 16.07
CA LEU A 69 -15.69 0.47 14.75
C LEU A 69 -14.61 0.67 13.68
N HIS A 70 -13.52 1.35 14.05
CA HIS A 70 -12.40 1.61 13.14
C HIS A 70 -11.12 1.90 13.93
N ASP A 71 -9.95 1.72 13.27
CA ASP A 71 -8.66 2.14 13.81
C ASP A 71 -7.77 2.75 12.72
N ALA A 72 -6.86 3.61 13.14
CA ALA A 72 -5.77 4.12 12.33
C ALA A 72 -4.44 3.87 13.04
N ARG A 73 -3.44 3.41 12.32
CA ARG A 73 -2.10 3.11 12.82
C ARG A 73 -1.09 4.00 12.14
N VAL A 74 -0.30 4.69 12.94
CA VAL A 74 0.70 5.65 12.46
C VAL A 74 2.03 5.40 13.17
N LEU A 75 3.13 5.62 12.50
CA LEU A 75 4.45 5.67 13.10
C LEU A 75 4.79 7.13 13.37
N LEU A 76 4.99 7.48 14.67
CA LEU A 76 5.39 8.81 15.10
C LEU A 76 6.91 8.87 15.25
N PRO A 77 7.64 9.59 14.37
CA PRO A 77 9.06 9.84 14.59
C PRO A 77 9.25 10.99 15.59
N VAL A 78 9.94 10.73 16.70
CA VAL A 78 10.33 11.73 17.69
C VAL A 78 11.84 11.94 17.56
N LEU A 79 12.22 13.09 17.04
CA LEU A 79 13.64 13.41 16.77
C LEU A 79 14.35 13.99 17.99
N SER A 80 13.65 14.74 18.84
CA SER A 80 14.17 15.32 20.06
C SER A 80 13.04 15.58 21.07
N LEU A 81 13.37 15.67 22.33
CA LEU A 81 12.43 16.01 23.42
C LEU A 81 12.79 17.37 24.03
N PRO A 82 11.80 18.14 24.55
CA PRO A 82 12.06 19.35 25.32
C PRO A 82 12.96 19.06 26.51
N GLY A 83 14.05 19.83 26.68
CA GLY A 83 14.99 19.68 27.81
C GLY A 83 16.04 18.57 27.66
N SER A 84 15.99 17.74 26.61
CA SER A 84 17.15 16.95 26.24
C SER A 84 18.15 17.86 25.52
N ASP A 85 19.45 17.67 25.83
CA ASP A 85 20.49 18.29 25.01
C ASP A 85 20.18 17.90 23.56
N ARG A 86 19.94 18.94 22.76
CA ARG A 86 19.61 18.77 21.36
C ARG A 86 20.79 18.02 20.73
N GLN A 87 20.67 16.70 20.59
CA GLN A 87 21.61 16.04 19.70
C GLN A 87 21.39 16.69 18.34
N ASP A 88 22.41 17.44 17.93
CA ASP A 88 22.43 18.03 16.61
C ASP A 88 22.07 16.94 15.61
N PRO A 89 21.08 17.11 14.74
CA PRO A 89 20.76 16.14 13.71
C PRO A 89 21.99 15.68 12.91
N ALA A 90 23.02 16.54 12.85
CA ALA A 90 24.32 16.22 12.26
C ALA A 90 25.14 15.17 13.06
N THR A 91 24.83 14.92 14.34
CA THR A 91 25.54 13.92 15.18
C THR A 91 24.84 12.55 15.21
N VAL A 92 23.61 12.47 14.76
CA VAL A 92 22.93 11.18 14.53
C VAL A 92 23.53 10.60 13.25
N ALA A 93 24.31 9.54 13.37
CA ALA A 93 24.85 8.84 12.21
C ALA A 93 23.69 8.50 11.26
N SER A 94 23.65 9.16 10.10
CA SER A 94 22.64 8.90 9.11
C SER A 94 22.77 7.44 8.66
N ARG A 95 21.71 6.66 8.80
CA ARG A 95 21.68 5.30 8.29
C ARG A 95 21.10 5.33 6.88
N PRO A 96 21.76 4.74 5.90
CA PRO A 96 21.17 4.61 4.58
C PRO A 96 19.87 3.82 4.69
N THR A 97 18.79 4.38 4.19
CA THR A 97 17.45 3.77 4.23
C THR A 97 16.95 3.61 2.80
N THR A 98 16.46 2.42 2.47
CA THR A 98 15.81 2.17 1.20
C THR A 98 14.32 1.91 1.43
N ILE A 99 13.49 2.62 0.69
CA ILE A 99 12.05 2.45 0.69
C ILE A 99 11.70 1.47 -0.44
N LEU A 100 11.26 0.27 -0.10
CA LEU A 100 10.72 -0.66 -1.10
C LEU A 100 9.31 -0.20 -1.47
N TRP A 101 9.11 0.08 -2.76
CA TRP A 101 7.84 0.54 -3.31
C TRP A 101 7.16 -0.56 -4.11
N PRO A 102 6.23 -1.32 -3.52
CA PRO A 102 5.65 -2.47 -4.19
C PRO A 102 4.59 -2.05 -5.22
N LEU A 103 4.74 -2.57 -6.43
CA LEU A 103 3.76 -2.49 -7.50
C LEU A 103 3.37 -3.92 -7.91
N ALA A 104 2.23 -4.38 -7.44
CA ALA A 104 1.73 -5.73 -7.67
C ALA A 104 0.22 -5.72 -7.89
N LEU A 105 -0.27 -6.78 -8.53
CA LEU A 105 -1.69 -7.04 -8.71
C LEU A 105 -2.35 -7.41 -7.37
N THR A 106 -3.59 -7.00 -7.19
CA THR A 106 -4.47 -7.61 -6.18
C THR A 106 -5.13 -8.86 -6.75
N PRO A 107 -5.66 -9.78 -5.91
CA PRO A 107 -6.39 -10.96 -6.41
C PRO A 107 -7.58 -10.61 -7.32
N GLN A 108 -8.17 -9.43 -7.17
CA GLN A 108 -9.28 -8.96 -8.00
C GLN A 108 -8.81 -8.43 -9.36
N GLU A 109 -7.56 -7.96 -9.44
CA GLU A 109 -6.92 -7.49 -10.68
C GLU A 109 -6.22 -8.63 -11.42
N ALA A 110 -5.76 -9.65 -10.68
CA ALA A 110 -5.05 -10.80 -11.22
C ALA A 110 -6.01 -11.68 -12.01
N SER A 111 -6.02 -11.53 -13.32
CA SER A 111 -6.52 -12.59 -14.21
C SER A 111 -6.39 -12.20 -15.67
N TYR A 112 -5.36 -12.72 -16.23
CA TYR A 112 -5.05 -12.61 -17.62
C TYR A 112 -5.02 -14.01 -18.24
N TYR A 113 -5.73 -14.17 -19.35
CA TYR A 113 -5.71 -15.37 -20.16
C TYR A 113 -5.09 -15.06 -21.52
N SER A 114 -4.00 -15.73 -21.86
CA SER A 114 -3.38 -15.59 -23.17
C SER A 114 -3.75 -16.80 -24.03
N PHE A 115 -4.76 -16.66 -24.88
CA PHE A 115 -5.12 -17.72 -25.85
C PHE A 115 -4.68 -17.40 -27.29
N SER A 116 -4.06 -16.24 -27.49
CA SER A 116 -3.56 -15.81 -28.79
C SER A 116 -2.71 -14.55 -28.59
N SER A 117 -2.46 -13.82 -29.67
CA SER A 117 -1.85 -12.49 -29.60
C SER A 117 -2.71 -11.42 -28.89
N ILE A 118 -3.97 -11.71 -28.54
CA ILE A 118 -4.89 -10.78 -27.90
C ILE A 118 -5.01 -11.13 -26.42
N ALA A 119 -4.83 -10.13 -25.57
CA ALA A 119 -5.07 -10.25 -24.13
C ALA A 119 -6.57 -10.33 -23.83
N VAL A 120 -6.96 -11.24 -22.94
CA VAL A 120 -8.31 -11.35 -22.42
C VAL A 120 -8.28 -11.24 -20.91
N LEU A 121 -8.89 -10.20 -20.36
CA LEU A 121 -9.01 -9.99 -18.93
C LEU A 121 -10.33 -10.54 -18.40
N ARG A 122 -10.31 -10.95 -17.14
CA ARG A 122 -11.48 -11.45 -16.43
C ARG A 122 -12.50 -10.35 -16.15
N ASN A 123 -12.04 -9.14 -15.91
CA ASN A 123 -12.84 -7.96 -15.59
C ASN A 123 -12.06 -6.68 -15.92
N GLU A 124 -12.65 -5.51 -15.70
CA GLU A 124 -12.01 -4.20 -15.91
C GLU A 124 -11.26 -3.67 -14.69
N ASN A 125 -11.14 -4.42 -13.58
CA ASN A 125 -10.58 -3.91 -12.32
C ASN A 125 -9.15 -3.40 -12.48
N LEU A 126 -8.30 -4.11 -13.22
CA LEU A 126 -6.95 -3.64 -13.50
C LEU A 126 -6.96 -2.33 -14.29
N GLY A 127 -7.80 -2.23 -15.32
CA GLY A 127 -7.95 -1.01 -16.10
C GLY A 127 -8.36 0.18 -15.25
N ILE A 128 -9.35 -0.01 -14.38
CA ILE A 128 -9.79 1.00 -13.41
C ILE A 128 -8.65 1.39 -12.47
N SER A 129 -7.86 0.42 -12.01
CA SER A 129 -6.72 0.64 -11.11
C SER A 129 -5.60 1.47 -11.75
N LEU A 130 -5.43 1.37 -13.08
CA LEU A 130 -4.46 2.17 -13.85
C LEU A 130 -4.95 3.57 -14.20
N GLY A 131 -6.26 3.80 -14.21
CA GLY A 131 -6.90 5.06 -14.56
C GLY A 131 -6.86 6.10 -13.44
N GLU A 132 -7.39 7.28 -13.73
CA GLU A 132 -7.52 8.39 -12.78
C GLU A 132 -8.23 7.91 -11.49
N HIS A 133 -7.67 8.26 -10.33
CA HIS A 133 -8.11 7.80 -9.01
C HIS A 133 -7.98 6.30 -8.73
N GLY A 134 -7.40 5.53 -9.65
CA GLY A 134 -7.14 4.11 -9.45
C GLY A 134 -5.96 3.85 -8.50
N ARG A 135 -5.94 2.69 -7.86
CA ARG A 135 -4.93 2.31 -6.87
C ARG A 135 -3.49 2.34 -7.45
N LEU A 136 -3.28 1.69 -8.60
CA LEU A 136 -1.94 1.63 -9.23
C LEU A 136 -1.50 2.99 -9.75
N ARG A 137 -2.43 3.83 -10.23
CA ARG A 137 -2.15 5.22 -10.61
C ARG A 137 -1.74 6.02 -9.38
N ALA A 138 -2.49 5.97 -8.30
CA ALA A 138 -2.17 6.70 -7.06
C ALA A 138 -0.82 6.29 -6.46
N LEU A 139 -0.48 4.98 -6.50
CA LEU A 139 0.83 4.51 -6.06
C LEU A 139 1.97 5.08 -6.93
N LEU A 140 1.78 5.11 -8.24
CA LEU A 140 2.80 5.64 -9.15
C LEU A 140 2.97 7.15 -8.99
N ASP A 141 1.89 7.90 -8.85
CA ASP A 141 1.91 9.35 -8.64
C ASP A 141 2.56 9.73 -7.30
N ALA A 142 2.28 8.96 -6.25
CA ALA A 142 2.93 9.13 -4.95
C ALA A 142 4.45 8.86 -5.03
N ALA A 143 4.87 7.79 -5.72
CA ALA A 143 6.28 7.54 -5.97
C ALA A 143 6.92 8.69 -6.76
N GLY A 144 6.26 9.18 -7.81
CA GLY A 144 6.73 10.33 -8.59
C GLY A 144 6.89 11.60 -7.75
N SER A 145 6.07 11.77 -6.72
CA SER A 145 6.20 12.88 -5.77
C SER A 145 7.42 12.72 -4.87
N LEU A 146 7.71 11.50 -4.39
CA LEU A 146 8.93 11.20 -3.62
C LEU A 146 10.20 11.39 -4.44
N LEU A 147 10.18 11.02 -5.72
CA LEU A 147 11.34 11.18 -6.61
C LEU A 147 11.69 12.65 -6.90
N LYS A 148 10.78 13.58 -6.68
CA LYS A 148 11.04 15.03 -6.79
C LYS A 148 11.73 15.59 -5.55
N ASP A 149 11.70 14.89 -4.43
CA ASP A 149 12.39 15.29 -3.22
C ASP A 149 13.87 14.89 -3.30
N HIS A 150 14.77 15.87 -3.29
CA HIS A 150 16.23 15.65 -3.38
C HIS A 150 16.82 14.78 -2.26
N ALA A 151 16.16 14.74 -1.10
CA ALA A 151 16.58 13.91 0.02
C ALA A 151 16.16 12.43 -0.13
N LEU A 152 15.10 12.16 -0.89
CA LEU A 152 14.47 10.85 -0.99
C LEU A 152 14.59 10.18 -2.35
N ASN A 153 14.95 10.92 -3.41
CA ASN A 153 14.92 10.43 -4.79
C ASN A 153 15.81 9.20 -5.04
N HIS A 154 16.89 9.03 -4.27
CA HIS A 154 17.77 7.85 -4.35
C HIS A 154 17.43 6.76 -3.31
N SER A 155 16.40 6.97 -2.49
CA SER A 155 16.01 6.04 -1.44
C SER A 155 14.88 5.09 -1.85
N VAL A 156 14.29 5.28 -3.03
CA VAL A 156 13.18 4.46 -3.52
C VAL A 156 13.71 3.32 -4.38
N CYS A 157 13.28 2.10 -4.07
CA CYS A 157 13.51 0.91 -4.87
C CYS A 157 12.16 0.29 -5.26
N PHE A 158 11.85 0.27 -6.53
CA PHE A 158 10.60 -0.29 -7.04
C PHE A 158 10.63 -1.81 -6.99
N ALA A 159 9.71 -2.40 -6.25
CA ALA A 159 9.51 -3.85 -6.18
C ALA A 159 8.32 -4.22 -7.07
N ILE A 160 8.58 -4.77 -8.25
CA ILE A 160 7.57 -4.88 -9.30
C ILE A 160 7.24 -6.35 -9.59
N ASP A 161 5.94 -6.66 -9.63
CA ASP A 161 5.44 -7.95 -10.06
C ASP A 161 5.54 -8.06 -11.60
N PRO A 162 6.28 -9.05 -12.12
CA PRO A 162 6.40 -9.26 -13.58
C PRO A 162 5.06 -9.55 -14.26
N ASP A 163 4.11 -10.17 -13.58
CA ASP A 163 2.77 -10.43 -14.12
C ASP A 163 1.99 -9.15 -14.32
N LEU A 164 2.11 -8.19 -13.40
CA LEU A 164 1.56 -6.84 -13.58
C LEU A 164 2.12 -6.20 -14.85
N LEU A 165 3.46 -6.19 -15.01
CA LEU A 165 4.09 -5.58 -16.18
C LEU A 165 3.63 -6.22 -17.48
N ARG A 166 3.63 -7.55 -17.55
CA ARG A 166 3.20 -8.30 -18.72
C ARG A 166 1.74 -8.00 -19.07
N THR A 167 0.88 -7.97 -18.07
CA THR A 167 -0.54 -7.71 -18.27
C THR A 167 -0.79 -6.28 -18.77
N VAL A 168 -0.16 -5.29 -18.14
CA VAL A 168 -0.28 -3.89 -18.55
C VAL A 168 0.32 -3.67 -19.95
N ASP A 169 1.48 -4.26 -20.28
CA ASP A 169 2.04 -4.19 -21.64
C ASP A 169 1.05 -4.72 -22.69
N ARG A 170 0.36 -5.82 -22.40
CA ARG A 170 -0.69 -6.34 -23.29
C ARG A 170 -1.89 -5.39 -23.44
N MET A 171 -2.24 -4.68 -22.35
CA MET A 171 -3.34 -3.70 -22.37
C MET A 171 -3.00 -2.41 -23.12
N THR A 172 -1.72 -2.14 -23.40
CA THR A 172 -1.32 -0.98 -24.26
C THR A 172 -1.81 -1.12 -25.70
N ARG A 173 -2.30 -2.29 -26.08
CA ARG A 173 -2.91 -2.63 -27.39
C ARG A 173 -4.37 -2.99 -27.17
N PRO A 174 -5.17 -3.09 -28.24
CA PRO A 174 -6.56 -3.54 -28.11
C PRO A 174 -6.65 -4.89 -27.41
N TYR A 175 -7.41 -4.97 -26.32
CA TYR A 175 -7.63 -6.18 -25.53
C TYR A 175 -9.12 -6.44 -25.36
N ARG A 176 -9.46 -7.63 -24.85
CA ARG A 176 -10.82 -8.06 -24.56
C ARG A 176 -11.02 -8.28 -23.07
N VAL A 177 -12.27 -8.16 -22.66
CA VAL A 177 -12.69 -8.40 -21.28
C VAL A 177 -13.92 -9.30 -21.30
N LEU A 178 -13.98 -10.28 -20.42
CA LEU A 178 -15.16 -11.15 -20.29
C LEU A 178 -16.37 -10.34 -19.84
N ASN A 179 -17.53 -10.59 -20.43
CA ASN A 179 -18.79 -9.96 -20.01
C ASN A 179 -19.17 -10.39 -18.60
N THR A 180 -18.97 -11.67 -18.28
CA THR A 180 -19.13 -12.23 -16.93
C THR A 180 -17.82 -12.86 -16.51
N PRO A 181 -17.24 -12.50 -15.33
CA PRO A 181 -16.00 -13.07 -14.85
C PRO A 181 -16.04 -14.60 -14.81
N ASN A 182 -15.01 -15.24 -15.35
CA ASN A 182 -14.87 -16.72 -15.46
C ASN A 182 -15.90 -17.42 -16.35
N ASN A 183 -16.74 -16.71 -17.09
CA ASN A 183 -17.69 -17.31 -18.01
C ASN A 183 -17.41 -16.90 -19.46
N TRP A 184 -16.80 -17.80 -20.23
CA TRP A 184 -16.45 -17.60 -21.63
C TRP A 184 -17.67 -17.66 -22.57
N HIS A 185 -18.76 -18.28 -22.14
CA HIS A 185 -19.96 -18.44 -22.93
C HIS A 185 -20.76 -17.14 -23.09
N ASP A 186 -20.61 -16.21 -22.13
CA ASP A 186 -21.30 -14.91 -22.17
C ASP A 186 -20.61 -13.89 -23.11
N GLY A 187 -19.56 -14.33 -23.79
CA GLY A 187 -18.83 -13.49 -24.73
C GLY A 187 -17.90 -12.47 -24.07
N MET A 188 -17.37 -11.57 -24.89
CA MET A 188 -16.37 -10.60 -24.52
C MET A 188 -16.64 -9.26 -25.16
N HIS A 189 -16.30 -8.17 -24.49
CA HIS A 189 -16.30 -6.82 -25.03
C HIS A 189 -14.87 -6.27 -25.18
N ARG A 190 -14.74 -5.15 -25.85
CA ARG A 190 -13.44 -4.44 -25.98
C ARG A 190 -13.11 -3.74 -24.68
N GLY A 191 -11.88 -3.93 -24.19
CA GLY A 191 -11.37 -3.20 -23.05
C GLY A 191 -11.29 -1.69 -23.27
N LYS A 192 -11.53 -0.90 -22.24
CA LYS A 192 -11.69 0.56 -22.33
C LYS A 192 -10.46 1.35 -21.91
N HIS A 193 -9.49 0.72 -21.19
CA HIS A 193 -8.39 1.37 -20.48
C HIS A 193 -7.04 1.26 -21.21
N THR A 194 -7.05 1.16 -22.55
CA THR A 194 -5.79 1.10 -23.33
C THR A 194 -4.92 2.34 -23.14
N LYS A 195 -5.54 3.53 -23.09
CA LYS A 195 -4.80 4.79 -22.89
C LYS A 195 -4.23 4.89 -21.48
N ASP A 196 -4.97 4.44 -20.48
CA ASP A 196 -4.53 4.44 -19.10
C ASP A 196 -3.33 3.50 -18.92
N ALA A 197 -3.36 2.33 -19.55
CA ALA A 197 -2.24 1.39 -19.57
C ALA A 197 -1.00 1.97 -20.26
N GLN A 198 -1.17 2.67 -21.38
CA GLN A 198 -0.07 3.33 -22.10
C GLN A 198 0.58 4.41 -21.24
N SER A 199 -0.22 5.32 -20.67
CA SER A 199 0.28 6.38 -19.81
C SER A 199 0.97 5.83 -18.56
N TRP A 200 0.36 4.86 -17.91
CA TRP A 200 0.91 4.27 -16.68
C TRP A 200 2.28 3.60 -16.91
N ILE A 201 2.42 2.81 -17.98
CA ILE A 201 3.69 2.11 -18.25
C ILE A 201 4.79 3.06 -18.74
N GLU A 202 4.44 4.16 -19.41
CA GLU A 202 5.37 5.21 -19.81
C GLU A 202 5.93 5.95 -18.60
N ASP A 203 5.05 6.36 -17.67
CA ASP A 203 5.45 6.98 -16.42
C ASP A 203 6.32 6.04 -15.58
N LEU A 204 5.94 4.77 -15.47
CA LEU A 204 6.75 3.77 -14.75
C LEU A 204 8.15 3.64 -15.36
N ARG A 205 8.27 3.56 -16.67
CA ARG A 205 9.58 3.52 -17.37
C ARG A 205 10.42 4.75 -17.05
N SER A 206 9.80 5.92 -17.07
CA SER A 206 10.48 7.17 -16.72
C SER A 206 11.02 7.15 -15.29
N PHE A 207 10.22 6.68 -14.34
CA PHE A 207 10.60 6.65 -12.92
C PHE A 207 11.64 5.58 -12.61
N THR A 208 11.61 4.44 -13.32
CA THR A 208 12.54 3.34 -13.08
C THR A 208 13.87 3.48 -13.82
N ALA A 209 13.97 4.36 -14.82
CA ALA A 209 15.17 4.51 -15.66
C ALA A 209 16.45 4.79 -14.86
N ASN A 210 16.35 5.52 -13.75
CA ASN A 210 17.50 5.92 -12.91
C ASN A 210 17.33 5.50 -11.44
N ASN A 211 16.40 4.59 -11.16
CA ASN A 211 16.12 4.16 -9.81
C ASN A 211 16.28 2.63 -9.66
N CYS A 212 16.45 2.19 -8.43
CA CYS A 212 16.52 0.79 -8.09
C CYS A 212 15.22 0.07 -8.48
N VAL A 213 15.35 -1.10 -9.12
CA VAL A 213 14.23 -1.99 -9.45
C VAL A 213 14.58 -3.41 -9.03
N ILE A 214 13.66 -4.07 -8.34
CA ILE A 214 13.72 -5.49 -8.01
C ILE A 214 12.48 -6.20 -8.53
N ALA A 215 12.62 -7.41 -9.00
CA ALA A 215 11.48 -8.25 -9.38
C ALA A 215 10.87 -8.89 -8.13
N LEU A 216 9.56 -8.81 -8.01
CA LEU A 216 8.79 -9.64 -7.08
C LEU A 216 8.60 -11.05 -7.67
N PRO A 217 8.28 -12.05 -6.85
CA PRO A 217 7.83 -13.33 -7.37
C PRO A 217 6.61 -13.15 -8.28
N TRP A 218 6.57 -13.88 -9.38
CA TRP A 218 5.49 -13.82 -10.36
C TRP A 218 4.12 -14.02 -9.71
N SER A 219 3.18 -13.12 -9.99
CA SER A 219 1.81 -13.14 -9.42
C SER A 219 1.77 -13.23 -7.89
N GLY A 220 2.77 -12.72 -7.19
CA GLY A 220 2.84 -12.81 -5.74
C GLY A 220 3.01 -14.24 -5.21
N ALA A 221 3.58 -15.15 -6.00
CA ALA A 221 3.79 -16.54 -5.59
C ALA A 221 4.60 -16.62 -4.29
N SER A 222 4.12 -17.43 -3.34
CA SER A 222 4.86 -17.71 -2.12
C SER A 222 6.03 -18.63 -2.41
N LEU A 223 7.26 -18.14 -2.30
CA LEU A 223 8.46 -18.94 -2.47
C LEU A 223 8.49 -20.16 -1.54
N ALA A 224 8.04 -20.00 -0.30
CA ALA A 224 7.95 -21.11 0.64
C ALA A 224 6.97 -22.19 0.16
N THR A 225 5.81 -21.80 -0.35
CA THR A 225 4.83 -22.76 -0.89
C THR A 225 5.37 -23.45 -2.15
N THR A 226 6.04 -22.70 -3.02
CA THR A 226 6.62 -23.22 -4.25
C THR A 226 7.70 -24.27 -3.98
N THR A 227 8.58 -24.02 -3.00
CA THR A 227 9.61 -24.99 -2.59
C THR A 227 9.03 -26.25 -1.96
N HIS A 228 7.89 -26.15 -1.27
CA HIS A 228 7.20 -27.34 -0.73
C HIS A 228 6.48 -28.16 -1.79
N LEU A 229 5.90 -27.53 -2.81
CA LEU A 229 5.17 -28.20 -3.87
C LEU A 229 6.08 -28.84 -4.91
N LEU A 230 7.28 -28.30 -5.13
CA LEU A 230 8.24 -28.77 -6.12
C LEU A 230 9.65 -28.90 -5.50
N PRO A 231 9.84 -29.83 -4.56
CA PRO A 231 11.11 -29.95 -3.83
C PRO A 231 12.31 -30.25 -4.75
N ASP A 232 12.08 -30.89 -5.91
CA ASP A 232 13.15 -31.30 -6.81
C ASP A 232 13.45 -30.32 -7.97
N LYS A 233 12.63 -29.27 -8.15
CA LYS A 233 12.76 -28.31 -9.26
C LYS A 233 12.45 -26.86 -8.89
N PRO A 234 12.99 -26.33 -7.82
CA PRO A 234 12.67 -24.95 -7.40
C PRO A 234 13.16 -23.88 -8.40
N HIS A 235 14.16 -24.18 -9.22
CA HIS A 235 14.76 -23.23 -10.16
C HIS A 235 13.96 -23.07 -11.47
N GLN A 236 13.21 -24.07 -11.90
CA GLN A 236 12.47 -23.99 -13.17
C GLN A 236 11.27 -23.02 -13.16
N LEU A 237 10.73 -22.67 -11.98
CA LEU A 237 9.62 -21.71 -11.86
C LEU A 237 10.09 -20.26 -11.73
N MET A 238 11.38 -20.02 -11.66
CA MET A 238 11.93 -18.66 -11.54
C MET A 238 12.56 -18.14 -12.83
N GLU A 239 12.71 -18.99 -13.86
CA GLU A 239 13.40 -18.68 -15.11
C GLU A 239 12.45 -18.47 -16.32
N ASP A 240 11.15 -18.81 -16.21
CA ASP A 240 10.13 -18.59 -17.23
C ASP A 240 9.27 -17.34 -16.91
#